data_ed609ff081f01e1c1a8be1acacd67b50
#
_entry.id   ed609ff081f01e1c1a8be1acacd67b50
#
_cell.length_a   1.000
_cell.length_b   1.000
_cell.length_c   1.000
_cell.angle_alpha   90.00
_cell.angle_beta   90.00
_cell.angle_gamma   90.00
#
_symmetry.space_group_name_H-M   'P 1'
#
loop_
_entity.id
_entity.type
_entity.pdbx_description
1 polymer ?
#
loop_
_entity_poly.entity_id
_entity_poly.type
_entity_poly.pdbx_seq_one_letter_code
_entity_poly.pdbx_strand_id
1 'polypeptide(L)'
;MTRALYFVLPLALMSQTPHHDPLYKRLQRLYFLSVQSATYLQPFEDTLQILAARYGPYPTIQMYRYGALALKARYATNLLKKKDYLYAAIASMDAQVARTPNDPEVRFLRGSFYYYLPFFLGKRKAAQDDIQTLVTLLETQTQDLTQLYDKEVLRAMADFIAQTGWVEETRVKKLRQRYSL
;
A
#
# COMPACT_ATOMS: atom_id res chain seq x y z
N MET A 1 -6.98 55.80 -16.02
CA MET A 1 -7.52 54.52 -16.56
C MET A 1 -6.65 53.38 -16.12
N THR A 2 -6.97 52.75 -14.98
CA THR A 2 -6.16 51.73 -14.34
C THR A 2 -6.75 50.36 -14.70
N ARG A 3 -6.06 49.58 -15.55
CA ARG A 3 -6.46 48.22 -15.91
C ARG A 3 -6.06 47.28 -14.78
N ALA A 4 -7.03 46.75 -14.05
CA ALA A 4 -6.86 45.68 -13.11
C ALA A 4 -6.60 44.36 -13.87
N LEU A 5 -5.39 43.82 -13.75
CA LEU A 5 -5.07 42.47 -14.22
C LEU A 5 -5.69 41.49 -13.22
N TYR A 6 -6.78 40.84 -13.59
CA TYR A 6 -7.30 39.68 -12.86
C TYR A 6 -6.41 38.49 -13.18
N PHE A 7 -5.58 38.11 -12.22
CA PHE A 7 -4.84 36.86 -12.25
C PHE A 7 -5.85 35.73 -11.99
N VAL A 8 -6.31 35.10 -13.05
CA VAL A 8 -7.09 33.86 -12.95
C VAL A 8 -6.12 32.75 -12.58
N LEU A 9 -6.05 32.41 -11.28
CA LEU A 9 -5.41 31.17 -10.84
C LEU A 9 -6.14 30.01 -11.49
N PRO A 10 -5.44 29.05 -12.10
CA PRO A 10 -6.08 27.85 -12.62
C PRO A 10 -6.58 27.01 -11.44
N LEU A 11 -7.90 26.95 -11.30
CA LEU A 11 -8.63 26.07 -10.39
C LEU A 11 -8.62 24.63 -10.95
N ALA A 12 -7.47 23.96 -10.95
CA ALA A 12 -7.37 22.56 -11.40
C ALA A 12 -6.22 21.82 -10.72
N LEU A 13 -6.10 21.97 -9.41
CA LEU A 13 -5.41 20.97 -8.58
C LEU A 13 -6.48 20.20 -7.79
N MET A 14 -7.45 19.62 -8.48
CA MET A 14 -8.14 18.44 -7.98
C MET A 14 -7.05 17.41 -7.79
N SER A 15 -6.79 17.02 -6.57
CA SER A 15 -5.82 15.96 -6.23
C SER A 15 -6.26 14.68 -6.96
N GLN A 16 -5.66 14.45 -8.14
CA GLN A 16 -5.91 13.24 -8.89
C GLN A 16 -5.39 12.08 -8.04
N THR A 17 -6.28 11.17 -7.70
CA THR A 17 -5.89 9.96 -6.99
C THR A 17 -5.13 9.05 -7.96
N PRO A 18 -4.05 8.38 -7.55
CA PRO A 18 -3.28 7.53 -8.44
C PRO A 18 -4.03 6.27 -8.89
N HIS A 19 -5.10 5.91 -8.20
CA HIS A 19 -5.86 4.66 -8.40
C HIS A 19 -6.43 4.49 -9.82
N HIS A 20 -6.71 5.59 -10.53
CA HIS A 20 -7.18 5.56 -11.91
C HIS A 20 -6.06 5.58 -12.96
N ASP A 21 -4.80 5.72 -12.53
CA ASP A 21 -3.66 5.70 -13.45
C ASP A 21 -3.31 4.25 -13.82
N PRO A 22 -3.25 3.90 -15.13
CA PRO A 22 -2.85 2.55 -15.55
C PRO A 22 -1.47 2.12 -15.01
N LEU A 23 -0.55 3.09 -14.79
CA LEU A 23 0.75 2.80 -14.18
C LEU A 23 0.62 2.40 -12.71
N TYR A 24 -0.44 2.83 -12.01
CA TYR A 24 -0.67 2.44 -10.62
C TYR A 24 -1.01 0.95 -10.51
N LYS A 25 -1.86 0.43 -11.41
CA LYS A 25 -2.14 -1.01 -11.50
C LYS A 25 -0.88 -1.82 -11.83
N ARG A 26 -0.05 -1.31 -12.74
CA ARG A 26 1.25 -1.90 -13.04
C ARG A 26 2.17 -1.90 -11.83
N LEU A 27 2.22 -0.80 -11.05
CA LEU A 27 2.98 -0.71 -9.81
C LEU A 27 2.58 -1.80 -8.82
N GLN A 28 1.29 -1.95 -8.55
CA GLN A 28 0.74 -2.97 -7.66
C GLN A 28 1.17 -4.37 -8.09
N ARG A 29 0.99 -4.71 -9.36
CA ARG A 29 1.40 -6.00 -9.92
C ARG A 29 2.90 -6.24 -9.78
N LEU A 30 3.73 -5.25 -10.14
CA LEU A 30 5.18 -5.36 -10.05
C LEU A 30 5.65 -5.51 -8.60
N TYR A 31 4.99 -4.87 -7.64
CA TYR A 31 5.28 -5.06 -6.22
C TYR A 31 5.11 -6.53 -5.80
N PHE A 32 3.96 -7.15 -6.12
CA PHE A 32 3.72 -8.56 -5.80
C PHE A 32 4.70 -9.51 -6.49
N LEU A 33 5.04 -9.25 -7.75
CA LEU A 33 6.06 -10.02 -8.47
C LEU A 33 7.44 -9.83 -7.84
N SER A 34 7.78 -8.63 -7.37
CA SER A 34 9.04 -8.34 -6.69
C SER A 34 9.17 -9.04 -5.34
N VAL A 35 8.06 -9.37 -4.67
CA VAL A 35 8.09 -10.24 -3.48
C VAL A 35 8.53 -11.66 -3.83
N GLN A 36 8.25 -12.13 -5.05
CA GLN A 36 8.57 -13.49 -5.50
C GLN A 36 9.96 -13.58 -6.14
N SER A 37 10.39 -12.55 -6.86
CA SER A 37 11.67 -12.54 -7.57
C SER A 37 12.30 -11.15 -7.63
N ALA A 38 13.61 -11.08 -7.35
CA ALA A 38 14.40 -9.86 -7.45
C ALA A 38 14.42 -9.24 -8.87
N THR A 39 14.15 -10.05 -9.90
CA THR A 39 14.12 -9.61 -11.31
C THR A 39 13.11 -8.47 -11.53
N TYR A 40 12.03 -8.44 -10.75
CA TYR A 40 10.99 -7.41 -10.88
C TYR A 40 11.25 -6.16 -10.05
N LEU A 41 12.29 -6.14 -9.21
CA LEU A 41 12.56 -5.01 -8.32
C LEU A 41 12.87 -3.72 -9.10
N GLN A 42 13.74 -3.78 -10.11
CA GLN A 42 14.08 -2.61 -10.92
C GLN A 42 12.86 -2.09 -11.70
N PRO A 43 12.10 -2.90 -12.46
CA PRO A 43 10.87 -2.44 -13.11
C PRO A 43 9.84 -1.84 -12.14
N PHE A 44 9.76 -2.36 -10.93
CA PHE A 44 8.92 -1.81 -9.87
C PHE A 44 9.41 -0.42 -9.43
N GLU A 45 10.70 -0.26 -9.15
CA GLU A 45 11.27 1.03 -8.73
C GLU A 45 11.15 2.09 -9.83
N ASP A 46 11.37 1.74 -11.10
CA ASP A 46 11.22 2.66 -12.24
C ASP A 46 9.76 3.16 -12.35
N THR A 47 8.78 2.25 -12.24
CA THR A 47 7.36 2.60 -12.27
C THR A 47 6.97 3.48 -11.07
N LEU A 48 7.49 3.15 -9.89
CA LEU A 48 7.29 3.91 -8.65
C LEU A 48 7.86 5.34 -8.77
N GLN A 49 9.03 5.50 -9.36
CA GLN A 49 9.65 6.81 -9.56
C GLN A 49 8.79 7.72 -10.44
N ILE A 50 8.23 7.19 -11.54
CA ILE A 50 7.32 7.93 -12.43
C ILE A 50 6.09 8.39 -11.66
N LEU A 51 5.45 7.49 -10.90
CA LEU A 51 4.25 7.82 -10.12
C LEU A 51 4.56 8.78 -8.98
N ALA A 52 5.70 8.63 -8.31
CA ALA A 52 6.12 9.54 -7.26
C ALA A 52 6.39 10.96 -7.78
N ALA A 53 6.92 11.10 -9.00
CA ALA A 53 7.08 12.40 -9.65
C ALA A 53 5.74 13.02 -10.03
N ARG A 54 4.74 12.20 -10.41
CA ARG A 54 3.41 12.66 -10.85
C ARG A 54 2.50 13.02 -9.68
N TYR A 55 2.47 12.20 -8.62
CA TYR A 55 1.52 12.32 -7.52
C TYR A 55 2.15 12.82 -6.21
N GLY A 56 3.46 13.04 -6.19
CA GLY A 56 4.16 13.53 -5.00
C GLY A 56 4.05 12.59 -3.80
N PRO A 57 3.81 13.14 -2.59
CA PRO A 57 3.79 12.36 -1.34
C PRO A 57 2.43 11.69 -1.07
N TYR A 58 1.77 11.18 -2.12
CA TYR A 58 0.50 10.46 -1.94
C TYR A 58 0.68 9.23 -1.03
N PRO A 59 -0.22 8.98 -0.04
CA PRO A 59 -0.01 7.98 1.01
C PRO A 59 0.38 6.60 0.52
N THR A 60 -0.36 6.04 -0.45
CA THR A 60 -0.08 4.69 -0.96
C THR A 60 1.20 4.65 -1.79
N ILE A 61 1.53 5.71 -2.54
CA ILE A 61 2.82 5.84 -3.24
C ILE A 61 3.98 5.81 -2.23
N GLN A 62 3.85 6.51 -1.09
CA GLN A 62 4.86 6.45 -0.04
C GLN A 62 4.97 5.04 0.55
N MET A 63 3.86 4.34 0.76
CA MET A 63 3.90 2.95 1.24
C MET A 63 4.64 2.03 0.27
N TYR A 64 4.46 2.18 -1.05
CA TYR A 64 5.24 1.41 -2.03
C TYR A 64 6.74 1.79 -2.01
N ARG A 65 7.10 3.04 -1.73
CA ARG A 65 8.52 3.42 -1.52
C ARG A 65 9.11 2.72 -0.30
N TYR A 66 8.36 2.60 0.79
CA TYR A 66 8.79 1.86 1.98
C TYR A 66 8.79 0.35 1.73
N GLY A 67 7.85 -0.15 0.93
CA GLY A 67 7.87 -1.52 0.40
C GLY A 67 9.12 -1.83 -0.43
N ALA A 68 9.60 -0.87 -1.24
CA ALA A 68 10.88 -1.02 -1.95
C ALA A 68 12.06 -1.20 -0.98
N LEU A 69 12.10 -0.47 0.15
CA LEU A 69 13.12 -0.69 1.18
C LEU A 69 13.02 -2.10 1.78
N ALA A 70 11.81 -2.58 2.06
CA ALA A 70 11.60 -3.93 2.55
C ALA A 70 12.10 -5.00 1.56
N LEU A 71 11.84 -4.81 0.26
CA LEU A 71 12.35 -5.67 -0.81
C LEU A 71 13.88 -5.60 -0.94
N LYS A 72 14.47 -4.41 -0.83
CA LYS A 72 15.93 -4.25 -0.77
C LYS A 72 16.52 -4.97 0.44
N ALA A 73 15.88 -4.91 1.60
CA ALA A 73 16.30 -5.70 2.75
C ALA A 73 16.23 -7.20 2.48
N ARG A 74 15.17 -7.69 1.80
CA ARG A 74 15.02 -9.09 1.45
C ARG A 74 16.17 -9.60 0.58
N TYR A 75 16.55 -8.83 -0.44
CA TYR A 75 17.53 -9.25 -1.47
C TYR A 75 18.96 -8.81 -1.16
N ALA A 76 19.20 -7.99 -0.15
CA ALA A 76 20.55 -7.59 0.22
C ALA A 76 21.38 -8.79 0.71
N THR A 77 22.59 -8.91 0.17
CA THR A 77 23.59 -9.90 0.61
C THR A 77 24.41 -9.39 1.80
N ASN A 78 24.61 -8.07 1.87
CA ASN A 78 25.31 -7.43 2.98
C ASN A 78 24.37 -7.27 4.19
N LEU A 79 24.74 -7.87 5.33
CA LEU A 79 23.93 -7.91 6.55
C LEU A 79 23.67 -6.51 7.15
N LEU A 80 24.64 -5.59 7.07
CA LEU A 80 24.47 -4.22 7.57
C LEU A 80 23.42 -3.49 6.72
N LYS A 81 23.58 -3.52 5.39
CA LYS A 81 22.59 -2.92 4.47
C LYS A 81 21.20 -3.55 4.63
N LYS A 82 21.13 -4.88 4.81
CA LYS A 82 19.88 -5.58 5.10
C LYS A 82 19.19 -5.02 6.32
N LYS A 83 19.93 -4.86 7.41
CA LYS A 83 19.45 -4.27 8.66
C LYS A 83 18.97 -2.83 8.45
N ASP A 84 19.77 -2.00 7.81
CA ASP A 84 19.46 -0.59 7.59
C ASP A 84 18.17 -0.42 6.77
N TYR A 85 18.04 -1.16 5.66
CA TYR A 85 16.83 -1.14 4.84
C TYR A 85 15.60 -1.64 5.61
N LEU A 86 15.74 -2.72 6.40
CA LEU A 86 14.66 -3.28 7.18
C LEU A 86 14.11 -2.28 8.21
N TYR A 87 15.01 -1.69 9.01
CA TYR A 87 14.58 -0.74 10.03
C TYR A 87 14.06 0.57 9.43
N ALA A 88 14.64 1.05 8.33
CA ALA A 88 14.11 2.18 7.59
C ALA A 88 12.69 1.92 7.06
N ALA A 89 12.44 0.73 6.50
CA ALA A 89 11.11 0.32 6.05
C ALA A 89 10.10 0.32 7.21
N ILE A 90 10.46 -0.32 8.34
CA ILE A 90 9.62 -0.41 9.53
C ILE A 90 9.25 0.98 10.05
N ALA A 91 10.24 1.84 10.30
CA ALA A 91 10.02 3.18 10.85
C ALA A 91 9.14 4.04 9.92
N SER A 92 9.40 3.96 8.60
CA SER A 92 8.66 4.75 7.61
C SER A 92 7.22 4.27 7.45
N MET A 93 6.97 2.97 7.45
CA MET A 93 5.62 2.40 7.40
C MET A 93 4.83 2.72 8.67
N ASP A 94 5.44 2.65 9.85
CA ASP A 94 4.81 3.03 11.12
C ASP A 94 4.38 4.51 11.08
N ALA A 95 5.26 5.40 10.64
CA ALA A 95 4.95 6.82 10.50
C ALA A 95 3.83 7.08 9.46
N GLN A 96 3.79 6.32 8.35
CA GLN A 96 2.75 6.49 7.33
C GLN A 96 1.38 6.03 7.86
N VAL A 97 1.30 4.88 8.50
CA VAL A 97 0.04 4.40 9.11
C VAL A 97 -0.47 5.37 10.18
N ALA A 98 0.43 5.99 10.95
CA ALA A 98 0.03 7.01 11.92
C ALA A 98 -0.60 8.26 11.25
N ARG A 99 -0.14 8.63 10.04
CA ARG A 99 -0.70 9.76 9.27
C ARG A 99 -2.01 9.44 8.56
N THR A 100 -2.16 8.21 8.08
CA THR A 100 -3.34 7.76 7.30
C THR A 100 -3.89 6.44 7.84
N PRO A 101 -4.42 6.45 9.08
CA PRO A 101 -4.79 5.21 9.77
C PRO A 101 -5.99 4.49 9.15
N ASN A 102 -6.77 5.17 8.32
CA ASN A 102 -7.99 4.66 7.72
C ASN A 102 -7.87 4.39 6.20
N ASP A 103 -6.65 4.27 5.70
CA ASP A 103 -6.40 3.90 4.30
C ASP A 103 -6.24 2.37 4.21
N PRO A 104 -7.13 1.66 3.48
CA PRO A 104 -7.10 0.20 3.40
C PRO A 104 -5.79 -0.35 2.81
N GLU A 105 -5.26 0.30 1.77
CA GLU A 105 -4.06 -0.15 1.10
C GLU A 105 -2.81 0.08 1.97
N VAL A 106 -2.76 1.21 2.69
CA VAL A 106 -1.71 1.49 3.66
C VAL A 106 -1.70 0.43 4.77
N ARG A 107 -2.87 0.06 5.30
CA ARG A 107 -3.00 -1.01 6.30
C ARG A 107 -2.60 -2.37 5.73
N PHE A 108 -3.06 -2.69 4.53
CA PHE A 108 -2.71 -3.94 3.88
C PHE A 108 -1.20 -4.10 3.65
N LEU A 109 -0.54 -3.05 3.13
CA LEU A 109 0.88 -3.11 2.81
C LEU A 109 1.75 -3.26 4.07
N ARG A 110 1.44 -2.54 5.19
CA ARG A 110 2.18 -2.74 6.44
C ARG A 110 1.83 -4.07 7.10
N GLY A 111 0.56 -4.39 7.20
CA GLY A 111 0.09 -5.62 7.83
C GLY A 111 0.66 -6.88 7.17
N SER A 112 0.65 -6.93 5.83
CA SER A 112 1.23 -8.04 5.08
C SER A 112 2.75 -8.13 5.25
N PHE A 113 3.46 -7.01 5.20
CA PHE A 113 4.91 -7.00 5.46
C PHE A 113 5.22 -7.51 6.87
N TYR A 114 4.54 -6.99 7.90
CA TYR A 114 4.80 -7.37 9.29
C TYR A 114 4.41 -8.81 9.61
N TYR A 115 3.42 -9.37 8.92
CA TYR A 115 3.03 -10.78 9.07
C TYR A 115 4.19 -11.74 8.78
N TYR A 116 5.02 -11.42 7.78
CA TYR A 116 6.16 -12.25 7.38
C TYR A 116 7.46 -11.91 8.11
N LEU A 117 7.48 -10.90 8.98
CA LEU A 117 8.68 -10.60 9.76
C LEU A 117 8.92 -11.66 10.84
N PRO A 118 10.20 -11.95 11.16
CA PRO A 118 10.55 -12.80 12.29
C PRO A 118 9.93 -12.29 13.60
N PHE A 119 9.47 -13.22 14.45
CA PHE A 119 8.76 -12.92 15.69
C PHE A 119 9.55 -12.03 16.66
N PHE A 120 10.88 -12.15 16.67
CA PHE A 120 11.74 -11.37 17.56
C PHE A 120 11.77 -9.87 17.23
N LEU A 121 11.28 -9.46 16.07
CA LEU A 121 11.10 -8.03 15.74
C LEU A 121 9.85 -7.42 16.40
N GLY A 122 9.04 -8.22 17.08
CA GLY A 122 7.90 -7.73 17.89
C GLY A 122 6.76 -7.09 17.08
N LYS A 123 6.68 -7.33 15.75
CA LYS A 123 5.71 -6.65 14.88
C LYS A 123 4.38 -7.41 14.67
N ARG A 124 4.25 -8.63 15.24
CA ARG A 124 3.08 -9.47 15.04
C ARG A 124 1.77 -8.83 15.51
N LYS A 125 1.78 -8.14 16.66
CA LYS A 125 0.60 -7.43 17.15
C LYS A 125 0.19 -6.30 16.19
N ALA A 126 1.13 -5.50 15.73
CA ALA A 126 0.84 -4.43 14.76
C ALA A 126 0.30 -4.98 13.43
N ALA A 127 0.81 -6.13 12.96
CA ALA A 127 0.24 -6.83 11.81
C ALA A 127 -1.22 -7.23 12.05
N GLN A 128 -1.52 -7.81 13.22
CA GLN A 128 -2.88 -8.21 13.57
C GLN A 128 -3.82 -7.01 13.65
N ASP A 129 -3.39 -5.92 14.28
CA ASP A 129 -4.16 -4.67 14.38
C ASP A 129 -4.45 -4.07 12.98
N ASP A 130 -3.47 -4.13 12.06
CA ASP A 130 -3.67 -3.68 10.68
C ASP A 130 -4.69 -4.53 9.93
N ILE A 131 -4.62 -5.86 10.07
CA ILE A 131 -5.58 -6.76 9.40
C ILE A 131 -6.99 -6.59 9.96
N GLN A 132 -7.16 -6.44 11.27
CA GLN A 132 -8.47 -6.16 11.87
C GLN A 132 -9.03 -4.81 11.40
N THR A 133 -8.18 -3.79 11.35
CA THR A 133 -8.56 -2.46 10.82
C THR A 133 -8.94 -2.54 9.35
N LEU A 134 -8.12 -3.22 8.52
CA LEU A 134 -8.41 -3.45 7.10
C LEU A 134 -9.79 -4.10 6.91
N VAL A 135 -10.07 -5.17 7.64
CA VAL A 135 -11.38 -5.85 7.57
C VAL A 135 -12.52 -4.88 7.91
N THR A 136 -12.37 -4.12 8.98
CA THR A 136 -13.38 -3.12 9.39
C THR A 136 -13.58 -2.06 8.29
N LEU A 137 -12.50 -1.56 7.70
CA LEU A 137 -12.57 -0.59 6.60
C LEU A 137 -13.27 -1.18 5.37
N LEU A 138 -12.95 -2.41 4.97
CA LEU A 138 -13.59 -3.11 3.86
C LEU A 138 -15.09 -3.37 4.12
N GLU A 139 -15.51 -3.58 5.36
CA GLU A 139 -16.92 -3.81 5.74
C GLU A 139 -17.72 -2.52 5.83
N THR A 140 -17.13 -1.43 6.30
CA THR A 140 -17.85 -0.22 6.69
C THR A 140 -17.77 0.94 5.71
N GLN A 141 -16.79 0.95 4.79
CA GLN A 141 -16.69 2.04 3.83
C GLN A 141 -17.92 2.09 2.92
N THR A 142 -18.51 3.27 2.85
CA THR A 142 -19.68 3.56 1.97
C THR A 142 -19.26 3.76 0.52
N GLN A 143 -18.01 4.21 0.29
CA GLN A 143 -17.46 4.32 -1.04
C GLN A 143 -17.25 2.92 -1.64
N ASP A 144 -17.69 2.74 -2.88
CA ASP A 144 -17.44 1.51 -3.61
C ASP A 144 -15.93 1.37 -3.92
N LEU A 145 -15.28 0.50 -3.16
CA LEU A 145 -13.85 0.27 -3.32
C LEU A 145 -13.48 -0.37 -4.66
N THR A 146 -14.44 -0.93 -5.41
CA THR A 146 -14.21 -1.44 -6.77
C THR A 146 -13.92 -0.32 -7.77
N GLN A 147 -14.23 0.93 -7.41
CA GLN A 147 -13.85 2.11 -8.20
C GLN A 147 -12.40 2.53 -7.95
N LEU A 148 -11.84 2.23 -6.78
CA LEU A 148 -10.48 2.58 -6.40
C LEU A 148 -9.49 1.44 -6.65
N TYR A 149 -9.92 0.20 -6.43
CA TYR A 149 -9.06 -0.97 -6.50
C TYR A 149 -9.58 -1.96 -7.55
N ASP A 150 -8.65 -2.54 -8.30
CA ASP A 150 -9.00 -3.66 -9.17
C ASP A 150 -9.46 -4.87 -8.36
N LYS A 151 -10.32 -5.69 -8.96
CA LYS A 151 -10.77 -6.95 -8.35
C LYS A 151 -9.61 -7.87 -7.94
N GLU A 152 -8.51 -7.85 -8.69
CA GLU A 152 -7.31 -8.62 -8.35
C GLU A 152 -6.68 -8.15 -7.03
N VAL A 153 -6.63 -6.84 -6.78
CA VAL A 153 -6.11 -6.26 -5.53
C VAL A 153 -7.03 -6.58 -4.36
N LEU A 154 -8.35 -6.40 -4.53
CA LEU A 154 -9.33 -6.74 -3.50
C LEU A 154 -9.31 -8.24 -3.19
N ARG A 155 -9.15 -9.09 -4.21
CA ARG A 155 -8.98 -10.54 -4.03
C ARG A 155 -7.70 -10.85 -3.25
N ALA A 156 -6.58 -10.24 -3.61
CA ALA A 156 -5.32 -10.43 -2.89
C ALA A 156 -5.43 -10.01 -1.41
N MET A 157 -6.14 -8.92 -1.12
CA MET A 157 -6.43 -8.51 0.27
C MET A 157 -7.28 -9.57 0.98
N ALA A 158 -8.37 -10.04 0.37
CA ALA A 158 -9.26 -11.04 0.98
C ALA A 158 -8.56 -12.40 1.18
N ASP A 159 -7.76 -12.82 0.23
CA ASP A 159 -6.99 -14.08 0.31
C ASP A 159 -5.92 -13.99 1.40
N PHE A 160 -5.24 -12.86 1.51
CA PHE A 160 -4.27 -12.63 2.57
C PHE A 160 -4.95 -12.59 3.95
N ILE A 161 -6.07 -11.91 4.10
CA ILE A 161 -6.86 -11.90 5.34
C ILE A 161 -7.22 -13.33 5.75
N ALA A 162 -7.71 -14.15 4.81
CA ALA A 162 -8.01 -15.57 5.06
C ALA A 162 -6.77 -16.36 5.48
N GLN A 163 -5.65 -16.15 4.81
CA GLN A 163 -4.38 -16.83 5.09
C GLN A 163 -3.87 -16.57 6.50
N THR A 164 -4.12 -15.39 7.07
CA THR A 164 -3.64 -15.06 8.42
C THR A 164 -4.28 -15.91 9.51
N GLY A 165 -5.50 -16.39 9.30
CA GLY A 165 -6.29 -17.09 10.32
C GLY A 165 -6.71 -16.19 11.49
N TRP A 166 -6.55 -14.87 11.40
CA TRP A 166 -6.90 -13.91 12.47
C TRP A 166 -8.31 -13.36 12.39
N VAL A 167 -9.01 -13.67 11.30
CA VAL A 167 -10.36 -13.20 11.01
C VAL A 167 -11.27 -14.40 10.79
N GLU A 168 -12.46 -14.35 11.35
CA GLU A 168 -13.46 -15.42 11.19
C GLU A 168 -13.79 -15.64 9.71
N GLU A 169 -13.88 -16.90 9.29
CA GLU A 169 -14.16 -17.30 7.92
C GLU A 169 -15.47 -16.70 7.39
N THR A 170 -16.47 -16.58 8.26
CA THR A 170 -17.74 -15.94 7.93
C THR A 170 -17.60 -14.48 7.49
N ARG A 171 -16.70 -13.72 8.12
CA ARG A 171 -16.40 -12.34 7.73
C ARG A 171 -15.68 -12.29 6.40
N VAL A 172 -14.69 -13.16 6.19
CA VAL A 172 -13.97 -13.25 4.90
C VAL A 172 -14.94 -13.58 3.77
N LYS A 173 -15.86 -14.54 3.99
CA LYS A 173 -16.89 -14.90 3.01
C LYS A 173 -17.80 -13.72 2.67
N LYS A 174 -18.21 -12.93 3.65
CA LYS A 174 -19.01 -11.71 3.45
C LYS A 174 -18.24 -10.67 2.61
N LEU A 175 -16.94 -10.47 2.88
CA LEU A 175 -16.11 -9.57 2.07
C LEU A 175 -16.04 -10.02 0.61
N ARG A 176 -15.81 -11.31 0.37
CA ARG A 176 -15.78 -11.87 -1.00
C ARG A 176 -17.11 -11.66 -1.71
N GLN A 177 -18.24 -11.90 -1.02
CA GLN A 177 -19.57 -11.65 -1.58
C GLN A 177 -19.80 -10.18 -1.90
N ARG A 178 -19.44 -9.27 -0.97
CA ARG A 178 -19.60 -7.82 -1.13
C ARG A 178 -18.90 -7.27 -2.39
N TYR A 179 -17.71 -7.75 -2.69
CA TYR A 179 -16.89 -7.28 -3.81
C TYR A 179 -16.92 -8.20 -5.04
N SER A 180 -17.77 -9.24 -5.02
CA SER A 180 -17.90 -10.24 -6.12
C SER A 180 -16.54 -10.88 -6.48
N LEU A 181 -15.79 -11.36 -5.47
CA LEU A 181 -14.44 -11.93 -5.58
C LEU A 181 -14.45 -13.45 -5.70
#